data_e834d383c07911d301754dd390ad99b8
#
_entry.id   e834d383c07911d301754dd390ad99b8
#
_cell.length_a   1.000
_cell.length_b   1.000
_cell.length_c   1.000
_cell.angle_alpha   90.00
_cell.angle_beta   90.00
_cell.angle_gamma   90.00
#
_symmetry.space_group_name_H-M   'P 1'
#
loop_
_entity.id
_entity.type
_entity.pdbx_description
1 polymer ?
#
loop_
_entity_poly.entity_id
_entity_poly.type
_entity_poly.pdbx_seq_one_letter_code
_entity_poly.pdbx_strand_id
1 'polypeptide(L)'
;MPKLADAMLTDQQIRRMPNPPIRVEKSDKNSGLYLIVQPSGAKSWAIRYRVERDGKLVQTRTTLGHYPGLGLADARTKARALREAADKRAAEIAAAATVAALAAPGAPAALPAPVVNSVARIWDEYCDKFLTTKQPGTAARYRREFDKNILPVWGSRAVAEIRKADVKTIVNDAEARGPEARNNILVTLKSFFGWCADADQDYVEASPVFTFTIRQQDSRDRALKDYEVAVFWKGCDELGPIFGPMFQLLLLTGARRDEVAGMRWSEINGNVWTIPGERTKNSQPFDVYLTKKALAVLATMPRMDGSPFVFTISGETYSTGYSKAKAALDKLAPLPAYTLHDLRRTFATGCATLGVDALVVDKCLNHQPKNLKGVARIYNRYAYAKEKEAAWKLWSEHVTSLAKGRSND
;
A
#
# COMPACT_ATOMS: atom_id res chain seq x y z
N MET A 1 -14.11 15.27 24.29
CA MET A 1 -12.71 15.57 24.65
C MET A 1 -12.06 16.25 23.47
N PRO A 2 -11.45 17.43 23.59
CA PRO A 2 -10.83 18.11 22.45
C PRO A 2 -9.67 17.26 21.94
N LYS A 3 -9.58 17.09 20.60
CA LYS A 3 -8.43 16.54 19.89
C LYS A 3 -7.21 17.32 20.37
N LEU A 4 -6.26 16.66 21.01
CA LEU A 4 -4.93 17.23 21.21
C LEU A 4 -4.41 17.55 19.81
N ALA A 5 -4.40 18.85 19.52
CA ALA A 5 -3.80 19.37 18.32
C ALA A 5 -2.36 18.85 18.26
N ASP A 6 -1.97 18.45 17.09
CA ASP A 6 -0.61 18.09 16.71
C ASP A 6 0.40 19.17 17.21
N ALA A 7 0.85 19.04 18.43
CA ALA A 7 1.68 20.03 19.11
C ALA A 7 3.14 19.85 18.69
N MET A 8 3.83 20.99 18.54
CA MET A 8 5.29 21.02 18.44
C MET A 8 5.89 20.30 19.65
N LEU A 9 6.95 19.53 19.44
CA LEU A 9 7.66 18.86 20.52
C LEU A 9 8.16 19.89 21.56
N THR A 10 8.06 19.55 22.83
CA THR A 10 8.64 20.34 23.90
C THR A 10 9.79 19.56 24.56
N ASP A 11 10.77 20.29 25.12
CA ASP A 11 11.92 19.66 25.78
C ASP A 11 11.49 18.78 26.96
N GLN A 12 10.44 19.18 27.69
CA GLN A 12 9.86 18.38 28.76
C GLN A 12 9.27 17.05 28.26
N GLN A 13 8.56 17.08 27.13
CA GLN A 13 8.03 15.85 26.51
C GLN A 13 9.16 14.93 26.06
N ILE A 14 10.23 15.47 25.47
CA ILE A 14 11.39 14.71 25.03
C ILE A 14 12.10 14.05 26.21
N ARG A 15 12.30 14.77 27.31
CA ARG A 15 12.93 14.22 28.53
C ARG A 15 12.12 13.08 29.14
N ARG A 16 10.80 13.24 29.23
CA ARG A 16 9.89 12.25 29.84
C ARG A 16 9.51 11.09 28.93
N MET A 17 9.99 11.07 27.68
CA MET A 17 9.64 10.04 26.71
C MET A 17 10.24 8.70 27.14
N PRO A 18 9.38 7.67 27.37
CA PRO A 18 9.86 6.34 27.78
C PRO A 18 10.63 5.67 26.64
N ASN A 19 11.46 4.69 27.01
CA ASN A 19 12.17 3.86 26.03
C ASN A 19 11.14 2.99 25.28
N PRO A 20 11.01 3.14 23.97
CA PRO A 20 10.07 2.34 23.21
C PRO A 20 10.63 0.93 22.95
N PRO A 21 9.78 -0.10 22.85
CA PRO A 21 10.23 -1.47 22.55
C PRO A 21 10.86 -1.60 21.15
N ILE A 22 10.57 -0.66 20.25
CA ILE A 22 11.14 -0.55 18.92
C ILE A 22 11.53 0.91 18.64
N ARG A 23 12.40 1.13 17.66
CA ARG A 23 12.77 2.47 17.22
C ARG A 23 11.55 3.26 16.75
N VAL A 24 11.33 4.44 17.35
CA VAL A 24 10.22 5.37 17.06
C VAL A 24 10.76 6.66 16.46
N GLU A 25 10.04 7.23 15.50
CA GLU A 25 10.29 8.55 14.91
C GLU A 25 9.10 9.47 15.20
N LYS A 26 9.33 10.60 15.86
CA LYS A 26 8.31 11.63 16.11
C LYS A 26 8.64 12.89 15.33
N SER A 27 7.70 13.38 14.53
CA SER A 27 7.85 14.63 13.79
C SER A 27 7.66 15.82 14.72
N ASP A 28 8.52 16.82 14.59
CA ASP A 28 8.31 18.16 15.16
C ASP A 28 7.63 18.99 14.06
N LYS A 29 6.31 19.16 14.17
CA LYS A 29 5.50 19.82 13.14
C LYS A 29 6.00 21.24 12.84
N ASN A 30 5.93 21.60 11.56
CA ASN A 30 6.39 22.86 10.94
C ASN A 30 7.91 23.02 10.77
N SER A 31 8.75 22.20 11.38
CA SER A 31 10.21 22.33 11.26
C SER A 31 10.84 21.33 10.30
N GLY A 32 10.13 20.27 9.92
CA GLY A 32 10.66 19.13 9.16
C GLY A 32 11.69 18.30 9.94
N LEU A 33 11.80 18.56 11.24
CA LEU A 33 12.66 17.87 12.19
C LEU A 33 11.98 16.62 12.72
N TYR A 34 12.75 15.55 12.93
CA TYR A 34 12.29 14.31 13.50
C TYR A 34 13.16 13.91 14.70
N LEU A 35 12.52 13.61 15.82
CA LEU A 35 13.17 12.95 16.95
C LEU A 35 13.11 11.43 16.74
N ILE A 36 14.25 10.78 16.79
CA ILE A 36 14.38 9.33 16.71
C ILE A 36 14.71 8.85 18.11
N VAL A 37 13.90 7.94 18.62
CA VAL A 37 14.13 7.30 19.92
C VAL A 37 14.41 5.82 19.69
N GLN A 38 15.54 5.36 20.17
CA GLN A 38 15.96 3.95 20.09
C GLN A 38 15.42 3.16 21.30
N PRO A 39 15.30 1.83 21.19
CA PRO A 39 14.96 1.00 22.35
C PRO A 39 15.91 1.14 23.53
N SER A 40 17.18 1.47 23.28
CA SER A 40 18.18 1.79 24.31
C SER A 40 17.94 3.10 25.04
N GLY A 41 16.90 3.89 24.65
CA GLY A 41 16.67 5.22 25.18
C GLY A 41 17.49 6.32 24.49
N ALA A 42 18.43 5.98 23.62
CA ALA A 42 19.19 6.97 22.87
C ALA A 42 18.28 7.76 21.94
N LYS A 43 18.41 9.11 21.98
CA LYS A 43 17.60 10.04 21.20
C LYS A 43 18.48 10.80 20.23
N SER A 44 18.03 10.95 18.97
CA SER A 44 18.77 11.70 17.94
C SER A 44 17.82 12.50 17.05
N TRP A 45 18.33 13.63 16.55
CA TRP A 45 17.61 14.50 15.63
C TRP A 45 17.95 14.16 14.18
N ALA A 46 16.94 14.11 13.33
CA ALA A 46 17.11 13.96 11.89
C ALA A 46 16.19 14.93 11.15
N ILE A 47 16.59 15.28 9.93
CA ILE A 47 15.79 16.09 9.00
C ILE A 47 15.64 15.34 7.67
N ARG A 48 14.50 15.51 7.01
CA ARG A 48 14.27 15.09 5.63
C ARG A 48 14.12 16.32 4.77
N TYR A 49 14.92 16.40 3.69
CA TYR A 49 14.91 17.51 2.73
C TYR A 49 15.26 16.99 1.34
N ARG A 50 15.07 17.81 0.32
CA ARG A 50 15.39 17.45 -1.05
C ARG A 50 16.76 18.01 -1.42
N VAL A 51 17.60 17.17 -2.04
CA VAL A 51 18.87 17.57 -2.64
C VAL A 51 18.89 17.13 -4.10
N GLU A 52 19.56 17.90 -4.90
CA GLU A 52 19.83 17.52 -6.28
C GLU A 52 20.99 16.53 -6.32
N ARG A 53 20.79 15.41 -7.03
CA ARG A 53 21.83 14.45 -7.42
C ARG A 53 21.61 14.07 -8.88
N ASP A 54 22.61 14.21 -9.70
CA ASP A 54 22.58 13.85 -11.13
C ASP A 54 21.40 14.49 -11.89
N GLY A 55 21.14 15.78 -11.64
CA GLY A 55 20.05 16.52 -12.26
C GLY A 55 18.63 16.19 -11.72
N LYS A 56 18.53 15.43 -10.63
CA LYS A 56 17.24 15.02 -10.03
C LYS A 56 17.16 15.44 -8.56
N LEU A 57 15.98 15.95 -8.17
CA LEU A 57 15.68 16.21 -6.74
C LEU A 57 15.35 14.89 -6.02
N VAL A 58 16.28 14.44 -5.17
CA VAL A 58 16.14 13.22 -4.36
C VAL A 58 15.88 13.59 -2.91
N GLN A 59 14.89 12.95 -2.29
CA GLN A 59 14.67 13.10 -0.87
C GLN A 59 15.79 12.42 -0.09
N THR A 60 16.50 13.17 0.72
CA THR A 60 17.57 12.67 1.59
C THR A 60 17.22 12.87 3.06
N ARG A 61 17.94 12.12 3.91
CA ARG A 61 17.81 12.20 5.36
C ARG A 61 19.18 12.40 5.97
N THR A 62 19.30 13.39 6.87
CA THR A 62 20.54 13.68 7.58
C THR A 62 20.29 13.69 9.08
N THR A 63 21.17 13.06 9.85
CA THR A 63 21.17 13.14 11.32
C THR A 63 21.89 14.42 11.74
N LEU A 64 21.24 15.24 12.57
CA LEU A 64 21.76 16.54 13.01
C LEU A 64 22.62 16.46 14.28
N GLY A 65 22.36 15.44 15.10
CA GLY A 65 23.04 15.23 16.39
C GLY A 65 22.21 14.44 17.38
N HIS A 66 22.77 14.21 18.55
CA HIS A 66 22.15 13.42 19.63
C HIS A 66 21.64 14.34 20.76
N TYR A 67 20.45 14.04 21.26
CA TYR A 67 19.91 14.64 22.46
C TYR A 67 20.48 13.91 23.70
N PRO A 68 20.86 14.60 24.81
CA PRO A 68 20.68 16.03 25.06
C PRO A 68 21.82 16.95 24.55
N GLY A 69 22.90 16.42 23.98
CA GLY A 69 24.03 17.23 23.49
C GLY A 69 23.63 18.28 22.43
N LEU A 70 22.61 17.98 21.60
CA LEU A 70 21.94 18.93 20.74
C LEU A 70 20.51 19.13 21.27
N GLY A 71 20.23 20.33 21.87
CA GLY A 71 18.92 20.70 22.37
C GLY A 71 17.87 20.89 21.26
N LEU A 72 16.58 20.94 21.62
CA LEU A 72 15.48 21.13 20.67
C LEU A 72 15.59 22.44 19.89
N ALA A 73 15.94 23.55 20.55
CA ALA A 73 16.07 24.86 19.91
C ALA A 73 17.18 24.86 18.86
N ASP A 74 18.33 24.30 19.19
CA ASP A 74 19.49 24.23 18.29
C ASP A 74 19.22 23.27 17.13
N ALA A 75 18.51 22.16 17.39
CA ALA A 75 18.10 21.22 16.36
C ALA A 75 17.15 21.86 15.35
N ARG A 76 16.20 22.70 15.81
CA ARG A 76 15.31 23.49 14.94
C ARG A 76 16.07 24.49 14.08
N THR A 77 17.03 25.19 14.68
CA THR A 77 17.87 26.16 13.99
C THR A 77 18.72 25.50 12.91
N LYS A 78 19.38 24.38 13.23
CA LYS A 78 20.15 23.60 12.26
C LYS A 78 19.27 23.03 11.14
N ALA A 79 18.07 22.56 11.48
CA ALA A 79 17.13 22.03 10.50
C ALA A 79 16.67 23.11 9.51
N ARG A 80 16.36 24.32 10.03
CA ARG A 80 15.98 25.46 9.20
C ARG A 80 17.10 25.86 8.26
N ALA A 81 18.31 26.05 8.77
CA ALA A 81 19.47 26.44 7.97
C ALA A 81 19.77 25.43 6.83
N LEU A 82 19.67 24.11 7.10
CA LEU A 82 19.87 23.11 6.08
C LEU A 82 18.78 23.12 5.00
N ARG A 83 17.52 23.39 5.36
CA ARG A 83 16.44 23.52 4.39
C ARG A 83 16.60 24.76 3.53
N GLU A 84 16.86 25.92 4.15
CA GLU A 84 17.10 27.16 3.43
C GLU A 84 18.28 27.05 2.46
N ALA A 85 19.38 26.39 2.87
CA ALA A 85 20.51 26.13 2.00
C ALA A 85 20.16 25.19 0.83
N ALA A 86 19.37 24.15 1.09
CA ALA A 86 18.94 23.22 0.05
C ALA A 86 17.95 23.87 -0.94
N ASP A 87 17.01 24.66 -0.44
CA ASP A 87 16.02 25.40 -1.24
C ASP A 87 16.71 26.48 -2.11
N LYS A 88 17.68 27.22 -1.51
CA LYS A 88 18.51 28.19 -2.25
C LYS A 88 19.31 27.53 -3.38
N ARG A 89 19.94 26.39 -3.10
CA ARG A 89 20.71 25.66 -4.12
C ARG A 89 19.82 25.10 -5.22
N ALA A 90 18.63 24.62 -4.87
CA ALA A 90 17.63 24.20 -5.86
C ALA A 90 17.17 25.37 -6.75
N ALA A 91 16.98 26.57 -6.16
CA ALA A 91 16.63 27.77 -6.91
C ALA A 91 17.79 28.26 -7.81
N GLU A 92 19.04 28.20 -7.33
CA GLU A 92 20.25 28.55 -8.12
C GLU A 92 20.42 27.62 -9.34
N ILE A 93 20.19 26.31 -9.15
CA ILE A 93 20.26 25.32 -10.25
C ILE A 93 19.14 25.57 -11.25
N ALA A 94 17.92 25.87 -10.78
CA ALA A 94 16.80 26.21 -11.66
C ALA A 94 17.08 27.50 -12.43
N ALA A 95 17.67 28.52 -11.79
CA ALA A 95 18.07 29.76 -12.42
C ALA A 95 19.23 29.54 -13.43
N ALA A 96 20.22 28.73 -13.08
CA ALA A 96 21.33 28.40 -13.99
C ALA A 96 20.86 27.60 -15.21
N ALA A 97 19.90 26.68 -15.02
CA ALA A 97 19.27 25.97 -16.14
C ALA A 97 18.50 26.91 -17.07
N THR A 98 17.84 27.92 -16.50
CA THR A 98 17.14 28.98 -17.25
C THR A 98 18.14 29.87 -18.03
N VAL A 99 19.26 30.25 -17.42
CA VAL A 99 20.30 31.04 -18.07
C VAL A 99 21.02 30.23 -19.17
N ALA A 100 21.27 28.93 -18.94
CA ALA A 100 21.85 28.04 -19.95
C ALA A 100 20.91 27.82 -21.16
N ALA A 101 19.61 27.80 -20.93
CA ALA A 101 18.59 27.75 -21.99
C ALA A 101 18.49 29.07 -22.76
N LEU A 102 18.88 30.22 -22.17
CA LEU A 102 18.90 31.55 -22.81
C LEU A 102 20.19 31.82 -23.59
N ALA A 103 21.27 31.06 -23.38
CA ALA A 103 22.60 31.28 -24.00
C ALA A 103 22.80 30.52 -25.32
N ALA A 104 21.82 29.80 -25.85
CA ALA A 104 21.88 29.21 -27.18
C ALA A 104 21.61 30.29 -28.25
N PRO A 105 22.54 30.50 -29.26
CA PRO A 105 22.35 31.53 -30.27
C PRO A 105 21.32 31.10 -31.31
N GLY A 106 20.17 31.72 -31.27
CA GLY A 106 19.11 31.53 -32.23
C GLY A 106 17.76 32.06 -31.73
N ALA A 107 17.40 33.29 -32.15
CA ALA A 107 16.13 34.01 -32.12
C ALA A 107 15.29 33.91 -30.81
N PRO A 108 14.72 35.02 -30.32
CA PRO A 108 13.78 34.96 -29.19
C PRO A 108 12.49 34.27 -29.66
N ALA A 109 12.43 32.98 -29.43
CA ALA A 109 11.14 32.31 -29.43
C ALA A 109 10.35 32.94 -28.30
N ALA A 110 9.27 33.65 -28.62
CA ALA A 110 8.25 34.02 -27.69
C ALA A 110 7.98 32.81 -26.78
N LEU A 111 7.85 33.03 -25.44
CA LEU A 111 7.40 31.99 -24.53
C LEU A 111 6.24 31.28 -25.19
N PRO A 112 6.30 29.95 -25.43
CA PRO A 112 5.22 29.28 -26.09
C PRO A 112 3.94 29.60 -25.29
N ALA A 113 2.94 30.13 -25.98
CA ALA A 113 1.63 30.35 -25.39
C ALA A 113 1.23 29.07 -24.64
N PRO A 114 0.62 29.16 -23.44
CA PRO A 114 0.26 27.99 -22.68
C PRO A 114 -0.50 27.02 -23.59
N VAL A 115 0.04 25.81 -23.74
CA VAL A 115 -0.54 24.81 -24.65
C VAL A 115 -1.94 24.52 -24.18
N VAL A 116 -2.91 24.98 -24.96
CA VAL A 116 -4.33 24.73 -24.69
C VAL A 116 -4.49 23.20 -24.68
N ASN A 117 -5.08 22.65 -23.61
CA ASN A 117 -5.24 21.20 -23.41
C ASN A 117 -3.92 20.41 -23.28
N SER A 118 -2.95 20.95 -22.53
CA SER A 118 -1.75 20.18 -22.17
C SER A 118 -2.12 18.90 -21.36
N VAL A 119 -1.31 17.85 -21.50
CA VAL A 119 -1.51 16.59 -20.77
C VAL A 119 -1.58 16.83 -19.25
N ALA A 120 -0.77 17.74 -18.69
CA ALA A 120 -0.80 18.07 -17.27
C ALA A 120 -2.16 18.67 -16.86
N ARG A 121 -2.65 19.67 -17.59
CA ARG A 121 -3.96 20.29 -17.31
C ARG A 121 -5.10 19.29 -17.41
N ILE A 122 -5.11 18.49 -18.49
CA ILE A 122 -6.16 17.48 -18.69
C ILE A 122 -6.08 16.35 -17.67
N TRP A 123 -4.87 16.03 -17.18
CA TRP A 123 -4.68 15.09 -16.09
C TRP A 123 -5.27 15.58 -14.76
N ASP A 124 -5.09 16.85 -14.42
CA ASP A 124 -5.70 17.45 -13.22
C ASP A 124 -7.23 17.36 -13.31
N GLU A 125 -7.79 17.71 -14.47
CA GLU A 125 -9.24 17.63 -14.71
C GLU A 125 -9.77 16.18 -14.64
N TYR A 126 -9.04 15.22 -15.21
CA TYR A 126 -9.35 13.79 -15.09
C TYR A 126 -9.31 13.31 -13.63
N CYS A 127 -8.35 13.80 -12.87
CA CYS A 127 -8.25 13.50 -11.45
C CYS A 127 -9.46 13.98 -10.67
N ASP A 128 -9.92 15.18 -10.94
CA ASP A 128 -11.05 15.80 -10.23
C ASP A 128 -12.39 15.20 -10.65
N LYS A 129 -12.60 15.01 -11.94
CA LYS A 129 -13.89 14.55 -12.48
C LYS A 129 -14.06 13.03 -12.49
N PHE A 130 -13.01 12.28 -12.73
CA PHE A 130 -13.10 10.83 -12.96
C PHE A 130 -12.44 9.99 -11.86
N LEU A 131 -11.23 10.33 -11.40
CA LEU A 131 -10.56 9.51 -10.37
C LEU A 131 -11.27 9.55 -9.02
N THR A 132 -11.99 10.63 -8.72
CA THR A 132 -12.83 10.74 -7.51
C THR A 132 -13.95 9.70 -7.48
N THR A 133 -14.40 9.21 -8.63
CA THR A 133 -15.42 8.15 -8.74
C THR A 133 -14.85 6.75 -8.54
N LYS A 134 -13.54 6.59 -8.51
CA LYS A 134 -12.87 5.29 -8.39
C LYS A 134 -12.59 4.95 -6.93
N GLN A 135 -12.47 3.65 -6.65
CA GLN A 135 -12.00 3.17 -5.36
C GLN A 135 -10.63 3.80 -5.01
N PRO A 136 -10.40 4.24 -3.75
CA PRO A 136 -9.20 4.99 -3.36
C PRO A 136 -7.87 4.32 -3.76
N GLY A 137 -7.77 2.99 -3.63
CA GLY A 137 -6.58 2.25 -4.04
C GLY A 137 -6.32 2.26 -5.55
N THR A 138 -7.38 2.27 -6.37
CA THR A 138 -7.27 2.39 -7.84
C THR A 138 -6.85 3.80 -8.22
N ALA A 139 -7.47 4.82 -7.64
CA ALA A 139 -7.14 6.22 -7.88
C ALA A 139 -5.67 6.51 -7.51
N ALA A 140 -5.23 6.07 -6.33
CA ALA A 140 -3.85 6.23 -5.86
C ALA A 140 -2.83 5.54 -6.79
N ARG A 141 -3.15 4.35 -7.31
CA ARG A 141 -2.31 3.65 -8.29
C ARG A 141 -2.21 4.44 -9.59
N TYR A 142 -3.31 4.93 -10.15
CA TYR A 142 -3.31 5.68 -11.40
C TYR A 142 -2.52 6.98 -11.25
N ARG A 143 -2.71 7.73 -10.15
CA ARG A 143 -1.91 8.91 -9.84
C ARG A 143 -0.43 8.59 -9.82
N ARG A 144 -0.02 7.61 -9.04
CA ARG A 144 1.39 7.22 -8.94
C ARG A 144 2.01 6.84 -10.28
N GLU A 145 1.30 6.04 -11.10
CA GLU A 145 1.82 5.62 -12.41
C GLU A 145 1.91 6.79 -13.38
N PHE A 146 0.91 7.68 -13.40
CA PHE A 146 0.87 8.83 -14.30
C PHE A 146 1.89 9.89 -13.89
N ASP A 147 1.91 10.28 -12.62
CA ASP A 147 2.81 11.32 -12.09
C ASP A 147 4.30 10.92 -12.22
N LYS A 148 4.59 9.64 -12.04
CA LYS A 148 5.97 9.13 -12.10
C LYS A 148 6.47 8.91 -13.51
N ASN A 149 5.62 8.42 -14.41
CA ASN A 149 6.07 7.89 -15.70
C ASN A 149 5.58 8.68 -16.91
N ILE A 150 4.50 9.44 -16.80
CA ILE A 150 3.82 10.08 -17.93
C ILE A 150 3.98 11.60 -17.87
N LEU A 151 3.64 12.23 -16.78
CA LEU A 151 3.75 13.69 -16.60
C LEU A 151 5.15 14.24 -16.90
N PRO A 152 6.26 13.62 -16.46
CA PRO A 152 7.60 14.16 -16.74
C PRO A 152 7.94 14.20 -18.23
N VAL A 153 7.29 13.37 -19.06
CA VAL A 153 7.58 13.25 -20.50
C VAL A 153 6.57 13.98 -21.36
N TRP A 154 5.27 13.96 -20.98
CA TRP A 154 4.20 14.51 -21.81
C TRP A 154 3.50 15.73 -21.20
N GLY A 155 3.78 16.09 -19.97
CA GLY A 155 3.01 17.09 -19.23
C GLY A 155 2.79 18.42 -19.95
N SER A 156 3.81 18.92 -20.67
CA SER A 156 3.77 20.18 -21.41
C SER A 156 3.23 20.05 -22.85
N ARG A 157 3.02 18.83 -23.34
CA ARG A 157 2.51 18.59 -24.71
C ARG A 157 0.98 18.66 -24.75
N ALA A 158 0.42 19.02 -25.90
CA ALA A 158 -1.02 18.93 -26.11
C ALA A 158 -1.44 17.44 -26.12
N VAL A 159 -2.56 17.12 -25.44
CA VAL A 159 -3.05 15.74 -25.37
C VAL A 159 -3.37 15.15 -26.74
N ALA A 160 -3.87 16.00 -27.68
CA ALA A 160 -4.16 15.63 -29.06
C ALA A 160 -2.91 15.32 -29.91
N GLU A 161 -1.73 15.74 -29.47
CA GLU A 161 -0.45 15.47 -30.16
C GLU A 161 0.19 14.13 -29.75
N ILE A 162 -0.35 13.48 -28.73
CA ILE A 162 0.19 12.19 -28.27
C ILE A 162 -0.23 11.10 -29.26
N ARG A 163 0.75 10.50 -29.89
CA ARG A 163 0.56 9.48 -30.92
C ARG A 163 0.92 8.08 -30.39
N LYS A 164 0.52 7.07 -31.15
CA LYS A 164 0.86 5.65 -30.87
C LYS A 164 2.36 5.41 -30.68
N ALA A 165 3.22 6.16 -31.38
CA ALA A 165 4.68 6.06 -31.23
C ALA A 165 5.14 6.48 -29.83
N ASP A 166 4.59 7.58 -29.31
CA ASP A 166 4.88 8.07 -27.95
C ASP A 166 4.46 7.05 -26.89
N VAL A 167 3.25 6.48 -27.06
CA VAL A 167 2.74 5.41 -26.19
C VAL A 167 3.67 4.21 -26.21
N LYS A 168 4.15 3.79 -27.40
CA LYS A 168 5.08 2.66 -27.54
C LYS A 168 6.37 2.88 -26.76
N THR A 169 6.93 4.09 -26.78
CA THR A 169 8.14 4.43 -26.02
C THR A 169 7.95 4.23 -24.53
N ILE A 170 6.91 4.84 -23.94
CA ILE A 170 6.64 4.70 -22.49
C ILE A 170 6.33 3.25 -22.10
N VAL A 171 5.61 2.53 -22.95
CA VAL A 171 5.27 1.12 -22.71
C VAL A 171 6.52 0.24 -22.76
N ASN A 172 7.45 0.47 -23.66
CA ASN A 172 8.72 -0.25 -23.75
C ASN A 172 9.62 0.04 -22.54
N ASP A 173 9.72 1.31 -22.10
CA ASP A 173 10.44 1.69 -20.88
C ASP A 173 9.85 1.03 -19.63
N ALA A 174 8.53 0.89 -19.59
CA ALA A 174 7.87 0.15 -18.54
C ALA A 174 8.13 -1.36 -18.62
N GLU A 175 8.19 -1.92 -19.83
CA GLU A 175 8.47 -3.35 -20.06
C GLU A 175 9.87 -3.75 -19.60
N ALA A 176 10.87 -2.87 -19.71
CA ALA A 176 12.21 -3.08 -19.18
C ALA A 176 12.22 -3.27 -17.65
N ARG A 177 11.18 -2.79 -16.94
CA ARG A 177 10.98 -2.99 -15.50
C ARG A 177 10.12 -4.23 -15.15
N GLY A 178 9.63 -4.91 -16.16
CA GLY A 178 8.84 -6.14 -16.06
C GLY A 178 7.42 -6.02 -16.63
N PRO A 179 6.78 -7.17 -16.91
CA PRO A 179 5.47 -7.23 -17.56
C PRO A 179 4.33 -6.59 -16.73
N GLU A 180 4.45 -6.61 -15.40
CA GLU A 180 3.48 -5.96 -14.51
C GLU A 180 3.54 -4.43 -14.64
N ALA A 181 4.75 -3.85 -14.68
CA ALA A 181 4.93 -2.41 -14.86
C ALA A 181 4.35 -1.96 -16.22
N ARG A 182 4.61 -2.71 -17.29
CA ARG A 182 4.00 -2.50 -18.60
C ARG A 182 2.47 -2.49 -18.53
N ASN A 183 1.87 -3.50 -17.91
CA ASN A 183 0.42 -3.62 -17.82
C ASN A 183 -0.19 -2.48 -16.99
N ASN A 184 0.45 -2.08 -15.89
CA ASN A 184 0.00 -0.97 -15.04
C ASN A 184 -0.02 0.36 -15.80
N ILE A 185 1.02 0.65 -16.57
CA ILE A 185 1.07 1.83 -17.46
C ILE A 185 -0.05 1.77 -18.49
N LEU A 186 -0.22 0.64 -19.19
CA LEU A 186 -1.26 0.50 -20.19
C LEU A 186 -2.67 0.66 -19.63
N VAL A 187 -2.94 0.09 -18.46
CA VAL A 187 -4.26 0.24 -17.80
C VAL A 187 -4.50 1.72 -17.46
N THR A 188 -3.49 2.43 -16.96
CA THR A 188 -3.58 3.85 -16.63
C THR A 188 -3.81 4.70 -17.88
N LEU A 189 -3.01 4.48 -18.95
CA LEU A 189 -3.15 5.20 -20.21
C LEU A 189 -4.49 4.91 -20.89
N LYS A 190 -4.95 3.65 -20.89
CA LYS A 190 -6.27 3.30 -21.45
C LYS A 190 -7.41 4.00 -20.73
N SER A 191 -7.31 4.12 -19.40
CA SER A 191 -8.32 4.82 -18.62
C SER A 191 -8.32 6.33 -18.90
N PHE A 192 -7.14 6.95 -18.95
CA PHE A 192 -6.98 8.37 -19.23
C PHE A 192 -7.43 8.74 -20.67
N PHE A 193 -6.86 8.10 -21.68
CA PHE A 193 -7.21 8.39 -23.07
C PHE A 193 -8.59 7.90 -23.46
N GLY A 194 -9.15 6.88 -22.78
CA GLY A 194 -10.55 6.51 -22.94
C GLY A 194 -11.48 7.63 -22.47
N TRP A 195 -11.17 8.26 -21.35
CA TRP A 195 -11.90 9.42 -20.85
C TRP A 195 -11.69 10.66 -21.76
N CYS A 196 -10.47 10.89 -22.24
CA CYS A 196 -10.20 12.00 -23.17
C CYS A 196 -10.94 11.89 -24.52
N ALA A 197 -11.22 10.65 -24.96
CA ALA A 197 -11.94 10.36 -26.22
C ALA A 197 -13.46 10.16 -26.00
N ASP A 198 -13.94 10.33 -24.76
CA ASP A 198 -15.37 10.30 -24.47
C ASP A 198 -16.06 11.52 -25.11
N ALA A 199 -17.26 11.33 -25.65
CA ALA A 199 -18.00 12.37 -26.33
C ALA A 199 -18.27 13.63 -25.47
N ASP A 200 -18.35 13.46 -24.14
CA ASP A 200 -18.55 14.58 -23.21
C ASP A 200 -17.28 15.40 -23.00
N GLN A 201 -16.09 14.86 -23.32
CA GLN A 201 -14.79 15.52 -23.09
C GLN A 201 -14.16 16.01 -24.40
N ASP A 202 -14.18 15.19 -25.44
CA ASP A 202 -13.73 15.48 -26.81
C ASP A 202 -12.32 16.13 -26.92
N TYR A 203 -11.38 15.67 -26.07
CA TYR A 203 -10.00 16.15 -26.10
C TYR A 203 -9.15 15.49 -27.19
N VAL A 204 -9.54 14.30 -27.63
CA VAL A 204 -8.91 13.53 -28.71
C VAL A 204 -9.97 12.80 -29.52
N GLU A 205 -9.85 12.80 -30.84
CA GLU A 205 -10.76 12.12 -31.75
C GLU A 205 -10.76 10.59 -31.50
N ALA A 206 -9.59 10.01 -31.22
CA ALA A 206 -9.45 8.60 -30.91
C ALA A 206 -8.31 8.35 -29.93
N SER A 207 -8.47 7.37 -29.05
CA SER A 207 -7.45 6.98 -28.10
C SER A 207 -6.21 6.39 -28.78
N PRO A 208 -4.99 6.95 -28.61
CA PRO A 208 -3.76 6.42 -29.20
C PRO A 208 -3.36 5.05 -28.59
N VAL A 209 -4.04 4.63 -27.50
CA VAL A 209 -3.76 3.40 -26.75
C VAL A 209 -4.65 2.23 -27.19
N PHE A 210 -5.62 2.48 -28.08
CA PHE A 210 -6.66 1.49 -28.43
C PHE A 210 -6.08 0.14 -28.88
N THR A 211 -5.07 0.14 -29.71
CA THR A 211 -4.47 -1.09 -30.30
C THR A 211 -3.53 -1.84 -29.35
N PHE A 212 -3.16 -1.27 -28.21
CA PHE A 212 -2.29 -1.96 -27.26
C PHE A 212 -3.08 -2.95 -26.42
N THR A 213 -2.58 -4.17 -26.31
CA THR A 213 -3.20 -5.23 -25.49
C THR A 213 -2.51 -5.35 -24.13
N ILE A 214 -3.32 -5.52 -23.09
CA ILE A 214 -2.82 -5.91 -21.77
C ILE A 214 -2.46 -7.39 -21.86
N ARG A 215 -1.22 -7.72 -21.53
CA ARG A 215 -0.77 -9.13 -21.54
C ARG A 215 -1.38 -9.84 -20.34
N GLN A 216 -2.00 -10.97 -20.59
CA GLN A 216 -2.42 -11.85 -19.52
C GLN A 216 -1.15 -12.38 -18.81
N GLN A 217 -1.11 -12.21 -17.51
CA GLN A 217 -0.07 -12.85 -16.70
C GLN A 217 -0.59 -14.22 -16.28
N ASP A 218 0.29 -15.20 -16.32
CA ASP A 218 -0.04 -16.52 -15.78
C ASP A 218 -0.40 -16.36 -14.30
N SER A 219 -1.56 -16.90 -13.93
CA SER A 219 -1.93 -16.91 -12.52
C SER A 219 -0.97 -17.85 -11.80
N ARG A 220 -0.29 -17.32 -10.76
CA ARG A 220 0.49 -18.22 -9.91
C ARG A 220 -0.46 -19.23 -9.29
N ASP A 221 -0.10 -20.51 -9.39
CA ASP A 221 -0.82 -21.59 -8.75
C ASP A 221 -0.01 -22.13 -7.57
N ARG A 222 0.15 -21.26 -6.55
CA ARG A 222 0.93 -21.56 -5.35
C ARG A 222 0.03 -21.61 -4.12
N ALA A 223 -0.07 -22.78 -3.51
CA ALA A 223 -0.57 -22.99 -2.16
C ALA A 223 0.53 -23.65 -1.32
N LEU A 224 0.62 -23.35 -0.04
CA LEU A 224 1.55 -23.99 0.88
C LEU A 224 1.09 -25.43 1.13
N LYS A 225 2.03 -26.37 1.10
CA LYS A 225 1.80 -27.76 1.50
C LYS A 225 1.75 -27.86 3.05
N ASP A 226 1.23 -28.94 3.57
CA ASP A 226 1.04 -29.13 5.01
C ASP A 226 2.33 -28.93 5.82
N TYR A 227 3.46 -29.50 5.38
CA TYR A 227 4.74 -29.27 6.05
C TYR A 227 5.20 -27.80 5.97
N GLU A 228 4.86 -27.09 4.88
CA GLU A 228 5.18 -25.68 4.73
C GLU A 228 4.31 -24.80 5.64
N VAL A 229 3.05 -25.20 5.85
CA VAL A 229 2.14 -24.55 6.81
C VAL A 229 2.71 -24.67 8.24
N ALA A 230 3.25 -25.83 8.62
CA ALA A 230 3.88 -26.02 9.93
C ALA A 230 5.12 -25.12 10.10
N VAL A 231 6.01 -25.07 9.09
CA VAL A 231 7.21 -24.21 9.08
C VAL A 231 6.82 -22.74 9.10
N PHE A 232 5.86 -22.33 8.27
CA PHE A 232 5.32 -20.98 8.25
C PHE A 232 4.77 -20.55 9.60
N TRP A 233 3.98 -21.42 10.26
CA TRP A 233 3.37 -21.13 11.55
C TRP A 233 4.42 -20.86 12.61
N LYS A 234 5.43 -21.74 12.71
CA LYS A 234 6.56 -21.58 13.62
C LYS A 234 7.35 -20.30 13.37
N GLY A 235 7.63 -19.98 12.10
CA GLY A 235 8.30 -18.73 11.77
C GLY A 235 7.47 -17.48 12.13
N CYS A 236 6.15 -17.57 12.07
CA CYS A 236 5.27 -16.48 12.53
C CYS A 236 5.35 -16.29 14.05
N ASP A 237 5.47 -17.37 14.84
CA ASP A 237 5.64 -17.27 16.30
C ASP A 237 6.96 -16.55 16.66
N GLU A 238 8.00 -16.69 15.84
CA GLU A 238 9.31 -16.05 16.01
C GLU A 238 9.38 -14.63 15.41
N LEU A 239 8.49 -14.26 14.47
CA LEU A 239 8.55 -13.00 13.72
C LEU A 239 8.27 -11.74 14.58
N GLY A 240 7.65 -11.91 15.74
CA GLY A 240 7.33 -10.84 16.67
C GLY A 240 5.86 -10.43 16.69
N PRO A 241 5.51 -9.48 17.57
CA PRO A 241 4.16 -9.36 18.14
C PRO A 241 3.11 -8.78 17.19
N ILE A 242 3.45 -8.20 16.04
CA ILE A 242 2.48 -7.57 15.14
C ILE A 242 2.31 -8.38 13.86
N PHE A 243 3.39 -8.64 13.14
CA PHE A 243 3.31 -9.27 11.82
C PHE A 243 3.15 -10.80 11.89
N GLY A 244 3.69 -11.46 12.91
CA GLY A 244 3.50 -12.90 13.12
C GLY A 244 2.01 -13.24 13.29
N PRO A 245 1.33 -12.70 14.30
CA PRO A 245 -0.12 -12.87 14.49
C PRO A 245 -0.95 -12.44 13.29
N MET A 246 -0.59 -11.33 12.61
CA MET A 246 -1.27 -10.88 11.40
C MET A 246 -1.20 -11.94 10.29
N PHE A 247 -0.03 -12.53 10.06
CA PHE A 247 0.16 -13.53 9.01
C PHE A 247 -0.51 -14.87 9.36
N GLN A 248 -0.53 -15.24 10.65
CA GLN A 248 -1.31 -16.39 11.13
C GLN A 248 -2.82 -16.20 10.88
N LEU A 249 -3.36 -14.99 11.13
CA LEU A 249 -4.76 -14.69 10.83
C LEU A 249 -5.08 -14.71 9.33
N LEU A 250 -4.16 -14.25 8.47
CA LEU A 250 -4.32 -14.39 7.02
C LEU A 250 -4.49 -15.86 6.61
N LEU A 251 -3.69 -16.75 7.17
CA LEU A 251 -3.78 -18.18 6.90
C LEU A 251 -5.08 -18.79 7.45
N LEU A 252 -5.45 -18.46 8.68
CA LEU A 252 -6.63 -19.03 9.35
C LEU A 252 -7.94 -18.58 8.74
N THR A 253 -8.02 -17.32 8.27
CA THR A 253 -9.27 -16.72 7.81
C THR A 253 -9.43 -16.74 6.29
N GLY A 254 -8.33 -16.83 5.54
CA GLY A 254 -8.33 -16.63 4.09
C GLY A 254 -8.67 -15.18 3.68
N ALA A 255 -8.78 -14.24 4.60
CA ALA A 255 -9.11 -12.84 4.32
C ALA A 255 -7.99 -12.15 3.51
N ARG A 256 -8.32 -11.01 2.88
CA ARG A 256 -7.30 -10.24 2.14
C ARG A 256 -6.35 -9.53 3.10
N ARG A 257 -5.10 -9.37 2.67
CA ARG A 257 -4.04 -8.74 3.47
C ARG A 257 -4.48 -7.41 4.10
N ASP A 258 -5.04 -6.52 3.30
CA ASP A 258 -5.40 -5.18 3.76
C ASP A 258 -6.70 -5.20 4.62
N GLU A 259 -7.55 -6.22 4.47
CA GLU A 259 -8.69 -6.47 5.35
C GLU A 259 -8.20 -6.83 6.77
N VAL A 260 -7.27 -7.79 6.89
CA VAL A 260 -6.69 -8.18 8.20
C VAL A 260 -5.86 -7.04 8.79
N ALA A 261 -4.98 -6.42 8.01
CA ALA A 261 -4.11 -5.36 8.49
C ALA A 261 -4.87 -4.17 9.09
N GLY A 262 -5.95 -3.77 8.43
CA GLY A 262 -6.80 -2.68 8.89
C GLY A 262 -7.89 -3.10 9.88
N MET A 263 -7.85 -4.33 10.44
CA MET A 263 -8.81 -4.83 11.43
C MET A 263 -8.90 -3.89 12.63
N ARG A 264 -10.10 -3.61 13.07
CA ARG A 264 -10.38 -2.79 14.26
C ARG A 264 -11.01 -3.63 15.36
N TRP A 265 -10.71 -3.29 16.60
CA TRP A 265 -11.32 -3.98 17.75
C TRP A 265 -12.84 -3.88 17.76
N SER A 266 -13.40 -2.75 17.30
CA SER A 266 -14.85 -2.54 17.21
C SER A 266 -15.55 -3.41 16.16
N GLU A 267 -14.81 -4.03 15.26
CA GLU A 267 -15.34 -4.93 14.23
C GLU A 267 -15.51 -6.38 14.74
N ILE A 268 -14.99 -6.68 15.93
CA ILE A 268 -14.99 -8.01 16.52
C ILE A 268 -16.09 -8.09 17.58
N ASN A 269 -17.08 -8.94 17.34
CA ASN A 269 -18.15 -9.23 18.30
C ASN A 269 -18.19 -10.73 18.58
N GLY A 270 -17.73 -11.12 19.78
CA GLY A 270 -17.57 -12.51 20.14
C GLY A 270 -16.64 -13.26 19.17
N ASN A 271 -17.19 -14.21 18.43
CA ASN A 271 -16.48 -15.01 17.45
C ASN A 271 -16.73 -14.59 15.99
N VAL A 272 -17.27 -13.39 15.78
CA VAL A 272 -17.51 -12.85 14.45
C VAL A 272 -16.71 -11.56 14.25
N TRP A 273 -15.99 -11.49 13.16
CA TRP A 273 -15.34 -10.28 12.67
C TRP A 273 -16.11 -9.77 11.45
N THR A 274 -16.78 -8.62 11.60
CA THR A 274 -17.54 -7.97 10.53
C THR A 274 -16.65 -6.93 9.84
N ILE A 275 -16.22 -7.22 8.61
CA ILE A 275 -15.48 -6.28 7.78
C ILE A 275 -16.49 -5.30 7.17
N PRO A 276 -16.40 -3.98 7.45
CA PRO A 276 -17.34 -3.01 6.89
C PRO A 276 -17.18 -2.87 5.36
N GLY A 277 -18.27 -2.51 4.68
CA GLY A 277 -18.34 -2.47 3.21
C GLY A 277 -17.27 -1.58 2.57
N GLU A 278 -16.90 -0.47 3.21
CA GLU A 278 -15.88 0.47 2.72
C GLU A 278 -14.50 -0.20 2.58
N ARG A 279 -14.26 -1.29 3.32
CA ARG A 279 -13.00 -2.03 3.31
C ARG A 279 -13.04 -3.30 2.49
N THR A 280 -14.21 -3.70 2.00
CA THR A 280 -14.36 -4.86 1.13
C THR A 280 -14.31 -4.47 -0.35
N LYS A 281 -13.82 -5.37 -1.20
CA LYS A 281 -13.72 -5.11 -2.65
C LYS A 281 -15.07 -4.91 -3.33
N ASN A 282 -16.13 -5.49 -2.78
CA ASN A 282 -17.49 -5.44 -3.36
C ASN A 282 -18.42 -4.45 -2.65
N SER A 283 -17.88 -3.62 -1.76
CA SER A 283 -18.60 -2.59 -0.99
C SER A 283 -19.79 -3.13 -0.17
N GLN A 284 -19.72 -4.41 0.22
CA GLN A 284 -20.72 -5.03 1.10
C GLN A 284 -20.05 -5.50 2.39
N PRO A 285 -20.69 -5.34 3.56
CA PRO A 285 -20.17 -5.90 4.80
C PRO A 285 -19.97 -7.42 4.66
N PHE A 286 -18.97 -7.93 5.36
CA PHE A 286 -18.63 -9.34 5.28
C PHE A 286 -18.22 -9.91 6.63
N ASP A 287 -18.91 -10.98 7.05
CA ASP A 287 -18.66 -11.68 8.29
C ASP A 287 -17.69 -12.84 8.10
N VAL A 288 -16.64 -12.84 8.90
CA VAL A 288 -15.64 -13.89 9.05
C VAL A 288 -15.80 -14.52 10.43
N TYR A 289 -15.96 -15.85 10.47
CA TYR A 289 -15.98 -16.56 11.74
C TYR A 289 -14.56 -16.71 12.31
N LEU A 290 -14.36 -16.23 13.51
CA LEU A 290 -13.10 -16.36 14.25
C LEU A 290 -13.12 -17.63 15.08
N THR A 291 -12.33 -18.62 14.69
CA THR A 291 -12.19 -19.86 15.41
C THR A 291 -11.48 -19.65 16.77
N LYS A 292 -11.54 -20.63 17.66
CA LYS A 292 -10.80 -20.58 18.96
C LYS A 292 -9.32 -20.26 18.75
N LYS A 293 -8.68 -20.81 17.69
CA LYS A 293 -7.28 -20.53 17.38
C LYS A 293 -7.06 -19.10 16.89
N ALA A 294 -7.97 -18.58 16.06
CA ALA A 294 -7.91 -17.19 15.59
C ALA A 294 -8.10 -16.21 16.77
N LEU A 295 -9.03 -16.47 17.66
CA LEU A 295 -9.23 -15.68 18.88
C LEU A 295 -8.02 -15.74 19.82
N ALA A 296 -7.38 -16.91 19.95
CA ALA A 296 -6.14 -17.04 20.72
C ALA A 296 -4.99 -16.21 20.13
N VAL A 297 -4.87 -16.16 18.78
CA VAL A 297 -3.92 -15.28 18.09
C VAL A 297 -4.25 -13.81 18.36
N LEU A 298 -5.51 -13.41 18.29
CA LEU A 298 -5.94 -12.04 18.58
C LEU A 298 -5.69 -11.64 20.05
N ALA A 299 -5.84 -12.58 20.98
CA ALA A 299 -5.58 -12.35 22.40
C ALA A 299 -4.11 -12.01 22.70
N THR A 300 -3.16 -12.36 21.84
CA THR A 300 -1.75 -11.97 21.96
C THR A 300 -1.48 -10.52 21.56
N MET A 301 -2.45 -9.86 20.92
CA MET A 301 -2.26 -8.50 20.42
C MET A 301 -2.38 -7.46 21.54
N PRO A 302 -1.39 -6.56 21.68
CA PRO A 302 -1.49 -5.49 22.66
C PRO A 302 -2.59 -4.51 22.28
N ARG A 303 -3.44 -4.17 23.26
CA ARG A 303 -4.37 -3.06 23.12
C ARG A 303 -3.64 -1.76 23.45
N MET A 304 -3.52 -0.88 22.46
CA MET A 304 -2.93 0.45 22.67
C MET A 304 -4.06 1.44 22.97
N ASP A 305 -3.93 2.16 24.08
CA ASP A 305 -4.91 3.16 24.48
C ASP A 305 -5.16 4.19 23.39
N GLY A 306 -6.43 4.40 23.09
CA GLY A 306 -6.85 5.33 22.03
C GLY A 306 -6.71 4.82 20.60
N SER A 307 -6.13 3.63 20.36
CA SER A 307 -6.04 3.06 19.02
C SER A 307 -7.22 2.16 18.70
N PRO A 308 -7.91 2.37 17.57
CA PRO A 308 -8.95 1.47 17.13
C PRO A 308 -8.40 0.18 16.48
N PHE A 309 -7.12 0.15 16.08
CA PHE A 309 -6.53 -0.91 15.25
C PHE A 309 -5.99 -2.07 16.07
N VAL A 310 -6.21 -3.29 15.57
CA VAL A 310 -5.62 -4.51 16.12
C VAL A 310 -4.12 -4.58 15.80
N PHE A 311 -3.75 -4.32 14.55
CA PHE A 311 -2.37 -4.41 14.06
C PHE A 311 -1.78 -3.02 13.86
N THR A 312 -1.24 -2.45 14.90
CA THR A 312 -0.64 -1.10 14.87
C THR A 312 0.69 -1.08 15.63
N ILE A 313 1.60 -0.23 15.16
CA ILE A 313 2.88 0.07 15.83
C ILE A 313 2.83 1.47 16.46
N SER A 314 2.16 2.40 15.80
CA SER A 314 2.09 3.81 16.24
C SER A 314 0.85 4.13 17.08
N GLY A 315 -0.19 3.29 17.01
CA GLY A 315 -1.52 3.60 17.55
C GLY A 315 -2.39 4.47 16.63
N GLU A 316 -1.79 5.24 15.74
CA GLU A 316 -2.50 6.19 14.86
C GLU A 316 -3.02 5.55 13.58
N THR A 317 -2.24 4.62 13.02
CA THR A 317 -2.57 3.92 11.77
C THR A 317 -2.26 2.44 11.91
N TYR A 318 -2.90 1.61 11.07
CA TYR A 318 -2.52 0.21 10.98
C TYR A 318 -1.14 0.02 10.32
N SER A 319 -0.49 -1.10 10.64
CA SER A 319 0.86 -1.41 10.17
C SER A 319 0.89 -1.76 8.67
N THR A 320 1.83 -1.17 7.91
CA THR A 320 1.95 -1.34 6.45
C THR A 320 3.27 -1.97 5.99
N GLY A 321 4.19 -2.30 6.86
CA GLY A 321 5.53 -2.81 6.54
C GLY A 321 5.61 -4.27 6.03
N TYR A 322 4.59 -4.77 5.32
CA TYR A 322 4.42 -6.19 4.95
C TYR A 322 5.60 -6.79 4.20
N SER A 323 6.17 -6.08 3.21
CA SER A 323 7.28 -6.60 2.41
C SER A 323 8.52 -6.84 3.25
N LYS A 324 8.80 -5.93 4.17
CA LYS A 324 9.93 -6.05 5.10
C LYS A 324 9.69 -7.19 6.11
N ALA A 325 8.48 -7.28 6.64
CA ALA A 325 8.11 -8.35 7.58
C ALA A 325 8.12 -9.72 6.88
N LYS A 326 7.61 -9.81 5.63
CA LYS A 326 7.68 -11.04 4.83
C LYS A 326 9.13 -11.46 4.57
N ALA A 327 10.01 -10.51 4.21
CA ALA A 327 11.43 -10.81 4.01
C ALA A 327 12.13 -11.27 5.31
N ALA A 328 11.68 -10.79 6.47
CA ALA A 328 12.15 -11.29 7.76
C ALA A 328 11.63 -12.71 8.03
N LEU A 329 10.33 -12.96 7.77
CA LEU A 329 9.75 -14.30 7.89
C LEU A 329 10.43 -15.31 6.98
N ASP A 330 10.80 -14.93 5.75
CA ASP A 330 11.48 -15.82 4.80
C ASP A 330 12.87 -16.27 5.29
N LYS A 331 13.48 -15.49 6.18
CA LYS A 331 14.74 -15.88 6.84
C LYS A 331 14.52 -16.82 8.03
N LEU A 332 13.42 -16.62 8.78
CA LEU A 332 13.06 -17.47 9.94
C LEU A 332 12.47 -18.81 9.49
N ALA A 333 11.70 -18.80 8.43
CA ALA A 333 11.00 -19.94 7.85
C ALA A 333 11.28 -20.02 6.34
N PRO A 334 12.46 -20.49 5.91
CA PRO A 334 12.79 -20.57 4.50
C PRO A 334 11.92 -21.60 3.80
N LEU A 335 11.10 -21.11 2.86
CA LEU A 335 10.15 -21.88 2.04
C LEU A 335 10.33 -21.52 0.56
N PRO A 336 9.93 -22.39 -0.36
CA PRO A 336 9.83 -22.04 -1.78
C PRO A 336 9.01 -20.76 -1.96
N ALA A 337 9.38 -19.93 -2.94
CA ALA A 337 8.85 -18.59 -3.12
C ALA A 337 7.31 -18.53 -3.08
N TYR A 338 6.78 -17.73 -2.18
CA TYR A 338 5.34 -17.47 -2.02
C TYR A 338 5.10 -16.01 -1.61
N THR A 339 3.89 -15.54 -1.82
CA THR A 339 3.41 -14.22 -1.42
C THR A 339 2.39 -14.33 -0.29
N LEU A 340 2.11 -13.22 0.41
CA LEU A 340 1.03 -13.21 1.42
C LEU A 340 -0.34 -13.54 0.83
N HIS A 341 -0.55 -13.29 -0.47
CA HIS A 341 -1.80 -13.67 -1.15
C HIS A 341 -1.93 -15.19 -1.35
N ASP A 342 -0.82 -15.90 -1.40
CA ASP A 342 -0.83 -17.36 -1.53
C ASP A 342 -1.29 -18.05 -0.23
N LEU A 343 -1.25 -17.37 0.92
CA LEU A 343 -1.88 -17.87 2.16
C LEU A 343 -3.41 -18.01 1.99
N ARG A 344 -4.04 -17.09 1.26
CA ARG A 344 -5.46 -17.18 0.94
C ARG A 344 -5.75 -18.30 -0.05
N ARG A 345 -4.84 -18.57 -0.99
CA ARG A 345 -4.93 -19.74 -1.86
C ARG A 345 -4.73 -21.04 -1.07
N THR A 346 -3.80 -21.02 -0.09
CA THR A 346 -3.59 -22.14 0.83
C THR A 346 -4.85 -22.45 1.63
N PHE A 347 -5.54 -21.42 2.16
CA PHE A 347 -6.84 -21.61 2.78
C PHE A 347 -7.85 -22.26 1.83
N ALA A 348 -7.99 -21.73 0.60
CA ALA A 348 -8.95 -22.24 -0.37
C ALA A 348 -8.67 -23.71 -0.77
N THR A 349 -7.41 -24.00 -1.11
CA THR A 349 -6.97 -25.35 -1.50
C THR A 349 -7.09 -26.31 -0.31
N GLY A 350 -6.67 -25.91 0.88
CA GLY A 350 -6.76 -26.71 2.08
C GLY A 350 -8.20 -27.05 2.47
N CYS A 351 -9.11 -26.07 2.44
CA CYS A 351 -10.55 -26.34 2.65
C CYS A 351 -11.10 -27.34 1.62
N ALA A 352 -10.76 -27.18 0.33
CA ALA A 352 -11.19 -28.09 -0.71
C ALA A 352 -10.62 -29.51 -0.51
N THR A 353 -9.34 -29.64 -0.13
CA THR A 353 -8.70 -30.93 0.20
C THR A 353 -9.37 -31.62 1.39
N LEU A 354 -9.88 -30.83 2.35
CA LEU A 354 -10.63 -31.33 3.50
C LEU A 354 -12.12 -31.63 3.18
N GLY A 355 -12.53 -31.56 1.92
CA GLY A 355 -13.89 -31.91 1.48
C GLY A 355 -14.92 -30.78 1.60
N VAL A 356 -14.48 -29.54 1.81
CA VAL A 356 -15.42 -28.39 1.82
C VAL A 356 -15.87 -28.08 0.40
N ASP A 357 -17.18 -27.93 0.21
CA ASP A 357 -17.77 -27.57 -1.09
C ASP A 357 -17.17 -26.27 -1.65
N ALA A 358 -16.88 -26.26 -2.95
CA ALA A 358 -16.24 -25.13 -3.64
C ALA A 358 -17.04 -23.82 -3.52
N LEU A 359 -18.39 -23.89 -3.51
CA LEU A 359 -19.24 -22.72 -3.33
C LEU A 359 -19.09 -22.15 -1.91
N VAL A 360 -18.98 -23.02 -0.89
CA VAL A 360 -18.75 -22.59 0.49
C VAL A 360 -17.38 -21.93 0.62
N VAL A 361 -16.34 -22.49 -0.01
CA VAL A 361 -15.00 -21.88 -0.05
C VAL A 361 -15.06 -20.50 -0.69
N ASP A 362 -15.72 -20.34 -1.84
CA ASP A 362 -15.91 -19.04 -2.50
C ASP A 362 -16.66 -18.04 -1.61
N LYS A 363 -17.67 -18.51 -0.85
CA LYS A 363 -18.39 -17.69 0.14
C LYS A 363 -17.50 -17.28 1.31
N CYS A 364 -16.65 -18.18 1.82
CA CYS A 364 -15.65 -17.83 2.86
C CYS A 364 -14.66 -16.77 2.38
N LEU A 365 -14.35 -16.77 1.08
CA LEU A 365 -13.43 -15.81 0.47
C LEU A 365 -14.09 -14.51 0.03
N ASN A 366 -15.39 -14.30 0.24
CA ASN A 366 -16.12 -13.14 -0.28
C ASN A 366 -15.87 -12.94 -1.80
N HIS A 367 -15.86 -14.06 -2.55
CA HIS A 367 -15.81 -14.03 -4.00
C HIS A 367 -17.22 -13.83 -4.55
N GLN A 368 -17.34 -12.97 -5.56
CA GLN A 368 -18.54 -12.91 -6.38
C GLN A 368 -18.42 -14.00 -7.44
N PRO A 369 -19.30 -15.01 -7.46
CA PRO A 369 -19.21 -16.07 -8.44
C PRO A 369 -19.33 -15.50 -9.86
N LYS A 370 -18.27 -15.58 -10.64
CA LYS A 370 -18.26 -15.10 -12.04
C LYS A 370 -19.24 -15.87 -12.94
N ASN A 371 -19.56 -17.08 -12.54
CA ASN A 371 -20.39 -18.02 -13.33
C ASN A 371 -21.89 -17.92 -13.03
N LEU A 372 -22.30 -17.25 -11.97
CA LEU A 372 -23.70 -16.96 -11.71
C LEU A 372 -24.13 -15.71 -12.47
N LYS A 373 -24.28 -15.85 -13.81
CA LYS A 373 -24.89 -14.79 -14.65
C LYS A 373 -26.41 -14.92 -14.58
N GLY A 374 -27.13 -13.78 -14.53
CA GLY A 374 -28.58 -13.76 -14.62
C GLY A 374 -29.33 -14.11 -13.33
N VAL A 375 -30.43 -14.84 -13.49
CA VAL A 375 -31.46 -15.13 -12.49
C VAL A 375 -30.92 -15.83 -11.23
N ALA A 376 -29.98 -16.77 -11.37
CA ALA A 376 -29.39 -17.51 -10.23
C ALA A 376 -28.68 -16.60 -9.20
N ARG A 377 -28.12 -15.47 -9.61
CA ARG A 377 -27.51 -14.49 -8.70
C ARG A 377 -28.56 -13.75 -7.84
N ILE A 378 -29.74 -13.60 -8.35
CA ILE A 378 -30.84 -12.84 -7.70
C ILE A 378 -31.56 -13.73 -6.68
N TYR A 379 -31.66 -15.03 -6.93
CA TYR A 379 -32.46 -15.94 -6.11
C TYR A 379 -31.69 -16.60 -4.95
N ASN A 380 -30.37 -16.79 -5.03
CA ASN A 380 -29.63 -17.41 -3.93
C ASN A 380 -29.23 -16.37 -2.88
N ARG A 381 -30.15 -16.03 -1.98
CA ARG A 381 -29.95 -15.12 -0.82
C ARG A 381 -29.44 -15.84 0.42
N TYR A 382 -29.24 -17.15 0.37
CA TYR A 382 -28.73 -17.89 1.51
C TYR A 382 -27.31 -17.47 1.87
N ALA A 383 -27.08 -17.13 3.13
CA ALA A 383 -25.81 -16.56 3.59
C ALA A 383 -24.71 -17.60 3.84
N TYR A 384 -25.05 -18.89 3.83
CA TYR A 384 -24.12 -20.00 4.11
C TYR A 384 -23.39 -19.85 5.46
N ALA A 385 -24.03 -19.26 6.46
CA ALA A 385 -23.36 -18.92 7.72
C ALA A 385 -22.84 -20.15 8.46
N LYS A 386 -23.66 -21.21 8.56
CA LYS A 386 -23.30 -22.47 9.24
C LYS A 386 -22.20 -23.23 8.49
N GLU A 387 -22.31 -23.30 7.18
CA GLU A 387 -21.35 -23.97 6.31
C GLU A 387 -20.00 -23.25 6.30
N LYS A 388 -20.00 -21.94 6.26
CA LYS A 388 -18.78 -21.11 6.40
C LYS A 388 -18.12 -21.33 7.75
N GLU A 389 -18.90 -21.30 8.83
CA GLU A 389 -18.41 -21.56 10.19
C GLU A 389 -17.74 -22.95 10.27
N ALA A 390 -18.40 -23.98 9.74
CA ALA A 390 -17.87 -25.34 9.70
C ALA A 390 -16.56 -25.40 8.90
N ALA A 391 -16.50 -24.73 7.76
CA ALA A 391 -15.28 -24.68 6.92
C ALA A 391 -14.12 -24.02 7.67
N TRP A 392 -14.32 -22.87 8.33
CA TRP A 392 -13.27 -22.22 9.11
C TRP A 392 -12.83 -23.06 10.32
N LYS A 393 -13.75 -23.77 11.00
CA LYS A 393 -13.39 -24.69 12.09
C LYS A 393 -12.52 -25.82 11.59
N LEU A 394 -12.96 -26.52 10.54
CA LEU A 394 -12.25 -27.65 9.96
C LEU A 394 -10.84 -27.25 9.52
N TRP A 395 -10.69 -26.14 8.80
CA TRP A 395 -9.39 -25.61 8.39
C TRP A 395 -8.52 -25.23 9.59
N SER A 396 -9.08 -24.55 10.59
CA SER A 396 -8.34 -24.14 11.77
C SER A 396 -7.85 -25.31 12.61
N GLU A 397 -8.62 -26.39 12.70
CA GLU A 397 -8.24 -27.62 13.36
C GLU A 397 -7.09 -28.29 12.62
N HIS A 398 -7.17 -28.37 11.27
CA HIS A 398 -6.09 -28.89 10.44
C HIS A 398 -4.78 -28.08 10.63
N VAL A 399 -4.82 -26.76 10.48
CA VAL A 399 -3.64 -25.90 10.73
C VAL A 399 -3.09 -26.08 12.14
N THR A 400 -3.96 -26.23 13.14
CA THR A 400 -3.54 -26.43 14.54
C THR A 400 -2.84 -27.77 14.72
N SER A 401 -3.29 -28.85 14.06
CA SER A 401 -2.63 -30.15 14.09
C SER A 401 -1.23 -30.10 13.49
N LEU A 402 -1.09 -29.44 12.32
CA LEU A 402 0.19 -29.27 11.65
C LEU A 402 1.18 -28.45 12.50
N ALA A 403 0.70 -27.35 13.10
CA ALA A 403 1.53 -26.51 13.98
C ALA A 403 2.05 -27.25 15.24
N LYS A 404 1.35 -28.30 15.67
CA LYS A 404 1.75 -29.16 16.81
C LYS A 404 2.67 -30.34 16.41
N GLY A 405 3.00 -30.47 15.13
CA GLY A 405 3.82 -31.56 14.62
C GLY A 405 3.07 -32.91 14.52
N ARG A 406 1.74 -32.90 14.55
CA ARG A 406 0.90 -34.08 14.27
C ARG A 406 0.48 -34.02 12.81
N SER A 407 1.20 -34.73 11.92
CA SER A 407 0.64 -35.08 10.61
C SER A 407 -0.47 -36.12 10.86
N ASN A 408 -1.65 -35.89 10.31
CA ASN A 408 -2.61 -36.98 10.14
C ASN A 408 -2.04 -37.84 8.98
N ASP A 409 -1.40 -38.95 9.30
CA ASP A 409 -1.13 -40.02 8.34
C ASP A 409 -2.44 -40.62 7.83
#